data_2d2bcfd389e6a04f96d796dbcafffdc5
#
_entry.id   2d2bcfd389e6a04f96d796dbcafffdc5
#
_cell.length_a   1.000
_cell.length_b   1.000
_cell.length_c   1.000
_cell.angle_alpha   90.00
_cell.angle_beta   90.00
_cell.angle_gamma   90.00
#
_symmetry.space_group_name_H-M   'P 1'
#
loop_
_entity.id
_entity.type
_entity.pdbx_description
1 polymer ?
#
loop_
_entity_poly.entity_id
_entity_poly.type
_entity_poly.pdbx_seq_one_letter_code
_entity_poly.pdbx_strand_id
1 'polypeptide(L)'
;MTAAAPAKTPLENKYEAIIGLETHCQLSTETKISSTSSAAFGADPNTHVDPVTMGLPGVLPVLNEKVLEYAVKAGLALNCQIAPYSKFDRKQYFYPDLPKNYQISQFDLPIAEHGWLEIEILKDGEPVRKRIGVTRLHMEEDAGKLVHGGGGDLAAA
;
A
#
# COMPACT_ATOMS: atom_id res chain seq x y z
N MET A 1 -13.72 -33.59 -26.50
CA MET A 1 -12.27 -33.85 -26.58
C MET A 1 -11.59 -32.74 -25.84
N THR A 2 -11.09 -33.02 -24.64
CA THR A 2 -10.31 -32.05 -23.83
C THR A 2 -8.95 -31.91 -24.50
N ALA A 3 -8.65 -30.72 -25.02
CA ALA A 3 -7.32 -30.44 -25.55
C ALA A 3 -6.29 -30.63 -24.41
N ALA A 4 -5.29 -31.45 -24.65
CA ALA A 4 -4.17 -31.63 -23.69
C ALA A 4 -3.48 -30.28 -23.51
N ALA A 5 -3.14 -29.95 -22.27
CA ALA A 5 -2.33 -28.76 -21.98
C ALA A 5 -1.01 -28.85 -22.78
N PRO A 6 -0.51 -27.73 -23.34
CA PRO A 6 0.74 -27.73 -24.09
C PRO A 6 1.88 -28.23 -23.19
N ALA A 7 2.80 -29.01 -23.76
CA ALA A 7 3.97 -29.49 -23.03
C ALA A 7 4.82 -28.29 -22.57
N LYS A 8 5.20 -28.29 -21.29
CA LYS A 8 6.07 -27.25 -20.72
C LYS A 8 7.44 -27.21 -21.39
N THR A 9 7.97 -26.04 -21.61
CA THR A 9 9.33 -25.85 -22.12
C THR A 9 10.38 -26.35 -21.10
N PRO A 10 11.61 -26.67 -21.52
CA PRO A 10 12.68 -27.05 -20.57
C PRO A 10 12.96 -26.01 -19.47
N LEU A 11 12.71 -24.73 -19.73
CA LEU A 11 12.83 -23.66 -18.75
C LEU A 11 11.68 -23.68 -17.72
N GLU A 12 10.45 -23.95 -18.15
CA GLU A 12 9.27 -24.09 -17.27
C GLU A 12 9.38 -25.28 -16.31
N ASN A 13 10.17 -26.28 -16.63
CA ASN A 13 10.47 -27.40 -15.72
C ASN A 13 11.54 -27.06 -14.68
N LYS A 14 12.31 -26.00 -14.90
CA LYS A 14 13.42 -25.58 -14.03
C LYS A 14 13.02 -24.43 -13.09
N TYR A 15 12.08 -23.60 -13.49
CA TYR A 15 11.68 -22.40 -12.76
C TYR A 15 10.16 -22.39 -12.54
N GLU A 16 9.76 -21.94 -11.36
CA GLU A 16 8.38 -21.64 -11.01
C GLU A 16 8.20 -20.12 -10.99
N ALA A 17 7.22 -19.62 -11.74
CA ALA A 17 6.87 -18.20 -11.69
C ALA A 17 5.95 -17.93 -10.51
N ILE A 18 6.40 -17.10 -9.57
CA ILE A 18 5.60 -16.63 -8.45
C ILE A 18 5.30 -15.14 -8.67
N ILE A 19 4.02 -14.80 -8.72
CA ILE A 19 3.57 -13.43 -8.99
C ILE A 19 2.80 -12.93 -7.77
N GLY A 20 3.29 -11.85 -7.15
CA GLY A 20 2.59 -11.08 -6.14
C GLY A 20 1.98 -9.82 -6.73
N LEU A 21 0.79 -9.46 -6.27
CA LEU A 21 0.14 -8.19 -6.60
C LEU A 21 0.01 -7.37 -5.32
N GLU A 22 0.38 -6.10 -5.43
CA GLU A 22 0.23 -5.11 -4.38
C GLU A 22 -0.51 -3.89 -4.97
N THR A 23 -1.55 -3.45 -4.28
CA THR A 23 -2.37 -2.31 -4.72
C THR A 23 -2.39 -1.27 -3.62
N HIS A 24 -2.03 -0.04 -3.96
CA HIS A 24 -2.08 1.10 -3.05
C HIS A 24 -3.40 1.85 -3.23
N CYS A 25 -4.01 2.21 -2.10
CA CYS A 25 -5.20 3.05 -2.04
C CYS A 25 -4.93 4.25 -1.13
N GLN A 26 -4.85 5.43 -1.71
CA GLN A 26 -4.71 6.67 -0.93
C GLN A 26 -6.07 7.04 -0.35
N LEU A 27 -6.12 7.21 0.97
CA LEU A 27 -7.34 7.55 1.69
C LEU A 27 -7.64 9.04 1.61
N SER A 28 -8.93 9.39 1.44
CA SER A 28 -9.41 10.79 1.36
C SER A 28 -9.56 11.40 2.75
N THR A 29 -8.46 11.59 3.47
CA THR A 29 -8.41 12.26 4.76
C THR A 29 -7.90 13.69 4.63
N GLU A 30 -8.23 14.57 5.55
CA GLU A 30 -7.75 15.96 5.55
C GLU A 30 -6.27 16.05 5.91
N THR A 31 -5.81 15.16 6.78
CA THR A 31 -4.41 15.09 7.23
C THR A 31 -3.80 13.73 6.92
N LYS A 32 -2.47 13.69 6.91
CA LYS A 32 -1.68 12.47 6.73
C LYS A 32 -1.93 11.47 7.86
N ILE A 33 -1.48 10.22 7.67
CA ILE A 33 -1.75 9.11 8.59
C ILE A 33 -1.21 9.34 10.00
N SER A 34 -0.07 9.99 10.14
CA SER A 34 0.64 10.10 11.42
C SER A 34 1.10 11.52 11.75
N SER A 35 0.59 12.52 11.03
CA SER A 35 0.94 13.92 11.21
C SER A 35 -0.26 14.84 10.95
N THR A 36 -0.13 16.09 11.36
CA THR A 36 -1.15 17.13 11.15
C THR A 36 -1.06 17.80 9.78
N SER A 37 -0.05 17.45 8.99
CA SER A 37 0.13 17.99 7.64
C SER A 37 -1.05 17.64 6.73
N SER A 38 -1.40 18.56 5.86
CA SER A 38 -2.48 18.34 4.89
C SER A 38 -2.19 17.17 3.95
N ALA A 39 -3.23 16.39 3.65
CA ALA A 39 -3.20 15.35 2.63
C ALA A 39 -3.76 15.81 1.29
N ALA A 40 -4.05 17.10 1.12
CA ALA A 40 -4.62 17.65 -0.12
C ALA A 40 -3.65 17.51 -1.29
N PHE A 41 -4.19 17.15 -2.44
CA PHE A 41 -3.42 17.01 -3.68
C PHE A 41 -3.17 18.37 -4.36
N GLY A 42 -2.03 18.52 -5.03
CA GLY A 42 -1.75 19.64 -5.92
C GLY A 42 -1.14 20.88 -5.24
N ALA A 43 -0.66 20.78 -4.00
CA ALA A 43 0.13 21.83 -3.38
C ALA A 43 1.56 21.89 -3.96
N ASP A 44 2.23 23.02 -3.73
CA ASP A 44 3.64 23.17 -4.10
C ASP A 44 4.51 22.16 -3.33
N PRO A 45 5.61 21.69 -3.91
CA PRO A 45 6.53 20.76 -3.26
C PRO A 45 6.97 21.25 -1.86
N ASN A 46 7.01 20.33 -0.89
CA ASN A 46 7.50 20.56 0.47
C ASN A 46 6.71 21.64 1.27
N THR A 47 5.44 21.88 0.92
CA THR A 47 4.57 22.82 1.67
C THR A 47 3.67 22.11 2.67
N HIS A 48 3.32 20.83 2.42
CA HIS A 48 2.51 20.00 3.31
C HIS A 48 3.40 19.19 4.27
N VAL A 49 4.18 19.90 5.07
CA VAL A 49 5.12 19.30 6.04
C VAL A 49 4.90 19.88 7.45
N ASP A 50 5.24 19.09 8.43
CA ASP A 50 5.25 19.43 9.85
C ASP A 50 6.48 18.80 10.54
N PRO A 51 6.74 19.07 11.81
CA PRO A 51 7.88 18.49 12.51
C PRO A 51 7.94 16.96 12.47
N VAL A 52 6.78 16.28 12.48
CA VAL A 52 6.72 14.81 12.40
C VAL A 52 7.15 14.33 11.02
N THR A 53 6.60 14.92 9.97
CA THR A 53 6.92 14.57 8.58
C THR A 53 8.39 14.83 8.26
N MET A 54 8.96 15.91 8.81
CA MET A 54 10.39 16.24 8.65
C MET A 54 11.31 15.40 9.53
N GLY A 55 10.78 14.61 10.47
CA GLY A 55 11.58 13.77 11.36
C GLY A 55 12.43 14.55 12.36
N LEU A 56 11.94 15.67 12.87
CA LEU A 56 12.68 16.47 13.84
C LEU A 56 12.91 15.68 15.13
N PRO A 57 14.02 15.94 15.86
CA PRO A 57 14.29 15.26 17.12
C PRO A 57 13.18 15.44 18.16
N GLY A 58 12.78 14.33 18.79
CA GLY A 58 11.79 14.32 19.88
C GLY A 58 10.33 14.27 19.44
N VAL A 59 10.03 14.29 18.13
CA VAL A 59 8.65 14.13 17.65
C VAL A 59 8.24 12.65 17.60
N LEU A 60 6.96 12.40 17.85
CA LEU A 60 6.36 11.08 17.74
C LEU A 60 5.12 11.16 16.85
N PRO A 61 4.93 10.18 15.96
CA PRO A 61 3.73 10.09 15.13
C PRO A 61 2.50 9.77 15.99
N VAL A 62 1.35 10.35 15.62
CA VAL A 62 0.05 10.05 16.22
C VAL A 62 -0.90 9.65 15.12
N LEU A 63 -1.50 8.45 15.25
CA LEU A 63 -2.40 7.91 14.25
C LEU A 63 -3.63 8.79 14.07
N ASN A 64 -3.94 9.12 12.82
CA ASN A 64 -5.18 9.77 12.44
C ASN A 64 -6.34 8.77 12.55
N GLU A 65 -7.31 9.04 13.44
CA GLU A 65 -8.47 8.18 13.68
C GLU A 65 -9.30 7.93 12.40
N LYS A 66 -9.38 8.92 11.51
CA LYS A 66 -10.11 8.78 10.25
C LYS A 66 -9.46 7.78 9.29
N VAL A 67 -8.15 7.67 9.32
CA VAL A 67 -7.41 6.64 8.57
C VAL A 67 -7.79 5.25 9.07
N LEU A 68 -7.86 5.06 10.40
CA LEU A 68 -8.28 3.78 10.98
C LEU A 68 -9.71 3.43 10.56
N GLU A 69 -10.64 4.38 10.64
CA GLU A 69 -12.03 4.17 10.19
C GLU A 69 -12.09 3.72 8.73
N TYR A 70 -11.34 4.39 7.84
CA TYR A 70 -11.34 4.07 6.42
C TYR A 70 -10.65 2.75 6.11
N ALA A 71 -9.58 2.41 6.82
CA ALA A 71 -8.91 1.12 6.70
C ALA A 71 -9.84 -0.04 7.09
N VAL A 72 -10.59 0.11 8.19
CA VAL A 72 -11.61 -0.89 8.59
C VAL A 72 -12.70 -1.01 7.54
N LYS A 73 -13.22 0.09 7.00
CA LYS A 73 -14.20 0.08 5.91
C LYS A 73 -13.68 -0.65 4.66
N ALA A 74 -12.43 -0.38 4.28
CA ALA A 74 -11.80 -1.05 3.14
C ALA A 74 -11.64 -2.55 3.41
N GLY A 75 -11.21 -2.93 4.61
CA GLY A 75 -11.11 -4.34 5.01
C GLY A 75 -12.46 -5.07 4.93
N LEU A 76 -13.52 -4.45 5.44
CA LEU A 76 -14.88 -5.00 5.36
C LEU A 76 -15.37 -5.12 3.91
N ALA A 77 -15.12 -4.11 3.07
CA ALA A 77 -15.48 -4.13 1.65
C ALA A 77 -14.76 -5.23 0.87
N LEU A 78 -13.54 -5.60 1.29
CA LEU A 78 -12.75 -6.69 0.73
C LEU A 78 -13.03 -8.04 1.41
N ASN A 79 -14.07 -8.15 2.23
CA ASN A 79 -14.41 -9.36 2.99
C ASN A 79 -13.27 -9.87 3.88
N CYS A 80 -12.40 -8.99 4.36
CA CYS A 80 -11.31 -9.33 5.27
C CYS A 80 -11.82 -9.55 6.70
N GLN A 81 -11.08 -10.32 7.45
CA GLN A 81 -11.19 -10.41 8.90
C GLN A 81 -10.44 -9.23 9.51
N ILE A 82 -11.15 -8.38 10.25
CA ILE A 82 -10.53 -7.24 10.95
C ILE A 82 -9.82 -7.77 12.20
N ALA A 83 -8.56 -7.41 12.35
CA ALA A 83 -7.76 -7.82 13.49
C ALA A 83 -8.24 -7.11 14.77
N PRO A 84 -8.42 -7.82 15.88
CA PRO A 84 -8.75 -7.19 17.17
C PRO A 84 -7.60 -6.39 17.76
N TYR A 85 -6.39 -6.63 17.27
CA TYR A 85 -5.16 -5.95 17.62
C TYR A 85 -4.26 -5.84 16.40
N SER A 86 -3.70 -4.67 16.18
CA SER A 86 -2.74 -4.42 15.11
C SER A 86 -1.58 -3.56 15.63
N LYS A 87 -0.47 -3.57 14.91
CA LYS A 87 0.76 -2.90 15.32
C LYS A 87 1.38 -2.17 14.14
N PHE A 88 1.94 -1.00 14.41
CA PHE A 88 2.83 -0.32 13.47
C PHE A 88 4.29 -0.66 13.75
N ASP A 89 5.04 -0.80 12.69
CA ASP A 89 6.48 -1.02 12.68
C ASP A 89 7.19 0.11 11.92
N ARG A 90 8.48 0.26 12.14
CA ARG A 90 9.32 1.15 11.34
C ARG A 90 9.97 0.34 10.22
N LYS A 91 9.53 0.60 9.00
CA LYS A 91 10.17 0.08 7.78
C LYS A 91 11.35 1.01 7.45
N GLN A 92 12.55 0.59 7.77
CA GLN A 92 13.77 1.38 7.53
C GLN A 92 13.97 1.60 6.03
N TYR A 93 14.10 2.88 5.65
CA TYR A 93 14.13 3.27 4.26
C TYR A 93 14.94 4.55 4.10
N PHE A 94 16.17 4.43 3.58
CA PHE A 94 17.11 5.54 3.44
C PHE A 94 17.09 6.07 2.01
N TYR A 95 16.19 6.99 1.73
CA TYR A 95 16.05 7.59 0.41
C TYR A 95 15.66 9.07 0.51
N PRO A 96 15.98 9.91 -0.50
CA PRO A 96 15.70 11.35 -0.44
C PRO A 96 14.22 11.74 -0.25
N ASP A 97 13.30 10.90 -0.66
CA ASP A 97 11.86 11.09 -0.51
C ASP A 97 11.31 10.80 0.89
N LEU A 98 12.17 10.41 1.82
CA LEU A 98 11.78 10.08 3.19
C LEU A 98 12.76 10.67 4.21
N PRO A 99 12.60 11.96 4.59
CA PRO A 99 13.56 12.70 5.43
C PRO A 99 13.87 12.04 6.77
N LYS A 100 12.91 11.38 7.40
CA LYS A 100 13.09 10.70 8.68
C LYS A 100 13.72 9.31 8.60
N ASN A 101 14.05 8.83 7.38
CA ASN A 101 14.71 7.56 7.10
C ASN A 101 13.94 6.29 7.53
N TYR A 102 12.67 6.39 7.81
CA TYR A 102 11.78 5.24 8.00
C TYR A 102 10.36 5.58 7.58
N GLN A 103 9.62 4.58 7.20
CA GLN A 103 8.20 4.63 6.89
C GLN A 103 7.43 3.87 7.98
N ILE A 104 6.36 4.47 8.49
CA ILE A 104 5.47 3.79 9.41
C ILE A 104 4.59 2.87 8.58
N SER A 105 4.63 1.59 8.90
CA SER A 105 3.92 0.54 8.17
C SER A 105 3.44 -0.56 9.13
N GLN A 106 2.75 -1.56 8.64
CA GLN A 106 2.37 -2.76 9.38
C GLN A 106 2.94 -3.98 8.66
N PHE A 107 3.48 -4.93 9.39
CA PHE A 107 4.08 -6.13 8.81
C PHE A 107 3.42 -7.42 9.31
N ASP A 108 3.71 -7.83 10.54
CA ASP A 108 3.28 -9.09 11.13
C ASP A 108 1.89 -9.04 11.78
N LEU A 109 1.41 -7.83 12.13
CA LEU A 109 0.09 -7.62 12.74
C LEU A 109 -0.67 -6.51 11.97
N PRO A 110 -1.11 -6.79 10.74
CA PRO A 110 -1.83 -5.84 9.92
C PRO A 110 -3.25 -5.60 10.44
N ILE A 111 -3.93 -4.57 9.93
CA ILE A 111 -5.31 -4.24 10.33
C ILE A 111 -6.33 -5.29 9.87
N ALA A 112 -6.08 -5.99 8.77
CA ALA A 112 -7.01 -6.99 8.25
C ALA A 112 -6.31 -8.03 7.37
N GLU A 113 -6.86 -9.25 7.34
CA GLU A 113 -6.33 -10.38 6.60
C GLU A 113 -7.45 -11.28 6.04
N HIS A 114 -7.04 -12.26 5.23
CA HIS A 114 -7.91 -13.34 4.75
C HIS A 114 -9.16 -12.85 4.01
N GLY A 115 -9.02 -11.78 3.25
CA GLY A 115 -10.10 -11.23 2.43
C GLY A 115 -10.25 -11.93 1.09
N TRP A 116 -11.26 -11.49 0.36
CA TRP A 116 -11.49 -11.91 -1.02
C TRP A 116 -12.41 -10.95 -1.75
N LEU A 117 -12.33 -10.97 -3.06
CA LEU A 117 -13.29 -10.29 -3.93
C LEU A 117 -13.62 -11.18 -5.13
N GLU A 118 -14.78 -10.99 -5.74
CA GLU A 118 -15.16 -11.63 -6.98
C GLU A 118 -14.99 -10.67 -8.13
N ILE A 119 -14.35 -11.14 -9.18
CA ILE A 119 -14.21 -10.43 -10.46
C ILE A 119 -14.85 -11.23 -11.57
N GLU A 120 -15.31 -10.55 -12.60
CA GLU A 120 -15.73 -11.16 -13.84
C GLU A 120 -14.60 -11.09 -14.86
N ILE A 121 -14.24 -12.22 -15.43
CA ILE A 121 -13.24 -12.33 -16.49
C ILE A 121 -13.88 -12.96 -17.73
N LEU A 122 -13.39 -12.61 -18.92
CA LEU A 122 -13.76 -13.32 -20.13
C LEU A 122 -12.84 -14.54 -20.31
N LYS A 123 -13.43 -15.72 -20.38
CA LYS A 123 -12.75 -16.95 -20.71
C LYS A 123 -13.38 -17.54 -21.97
N ASP A 124 -12.61 -17.65 -23.03
CA ASP A 124 -13.08 -18.13 -24.34
C ASP A 124 -14.29 -17.32 -24.89
N GLY A 125 -14.37 -16.02 -24.54
CA GLY A 125 -15.46 -15.12 -24.93
C GLY A 125 -16.67 -15.11 -23.99
N GLU A 126 -16.72 -16.00 -23.00
CA GLU A 126 -17.81 -16.09 -22.02
C GLU A 126 -17.43 -15.49 -20.67
N PRO A 127 -18.36 -14.77 -19.99
CA PRO A 127 -18.12 -14.21 -18.68
C PRO A 127 -18.06 -15.32 -17.61
N VAL A 128 -16.97 -15.34 -16.86
CA VAL A 128 -16.76 -16.28 -15.74
C VAL A 128 -16.42 -15.49 -14.47
N ARG A 129 -17.12 -15.78 -13.38
CA ARG A 129 -16.78 -15.23 -12.07
C ARG A 129 -15.59 -15.97 -11.47
N LYS A 130 -14.65 -15.18 -10.97
CA LYS A 130 -13.45 -15.70 -10.30
C LYS A 130 -13.26 -15.01 -8.97
N ARG A 131 -13.06 -15.80 -7.92
CA ARG A 131 -12.68 -15.29 -6.61
C ARG A 131 -11.17 -15.07 -6.56
N ILE A 132 -10.77 -13.87 -6.15
CA ILE A 132 -9.39 -13.48 -5.90
C ILE A 132 -9.23 -13.30 -4.38
N GLY A 133 -8.25 -14.00 -3.81
CA GLY A 133 -7.91 -13.84 -2.40
C GLY A 133 -7.16 -12.54 -2.14
N VAL A 134 -7.44 -11.92 -1.01
CA VAL A 134 -6.68 -10.79 -0.46
C VAL A 134 -5.94 -11.31 0.77
N THR A 135 -4.63 -11.46 0.67
CA THR A 135 -3.82 -12.02 1.75
C THR A 135 -3.90 -11.14 2.99
N ARG A 136 -3.67 -9.84 2.82
CA ARG A 136 -3.76 -8.85 3.89
C ARG A 136 -4.04 -7.46 3.35
N LEU A 137 -4.57 -6.61 4.23
CA LEU A 137 -4.64 -5.17 4.10
C LEU A 137 -3.88 -4.56 5.27
N HIS A 138 -2.97 -3.65 4.99
CA HIS A 138 -2.23 -2.94 6.02
C HIS A 138 -2.23 -1.43 5.76
N MET A 139 -2.05 -0.67 6.82
CA MET A 139 -1.89 0.77 6.76
C MET A 139 -0.42 1.11 6.62
N GLU A 140 -0.12 2.05 5.75
CA GLU A 140 1.24 2.52 5.53
C GLU A 140 1.24 4.03 5.29
N GLU A 141 2.27 4.69 5.76
CA GLU A 141 2.55 6.07 5.45
C GLU A 141 3.02 6.18 4.00
N ASP A 142 2.48 7.14 3.25
CA ASP A 142 2.97 7.40 1.89
C ASP A 142 4.35 8.09 1.96
N ALA A 143 5.23 7.71 1.05
CA ALA A 143 6.51 8.38 0.86
C ALA A 143 6.33 9.64 -0.02
N GLY A 144 7.27 10.57 0.06
CA GLY A 144 7.36 11.66 -0.91
C GLY A 144 7.66 11.12 -2.32
N LYS A 145 7.74 12.00 -3.29
CA LYS A 145 8.08 11.65 -4.67
C LYS A 145 9.43 12.27 -5.06
N LEU A 146 10.26 11.48 -5.68
CA LEU A 146 11.44 11.97 -6.36
C LEU A 146 11.03 12.50 -7.74
N VAL A 147 11.23 13.79 -7.98
CA VAL A 147 10.94 14.40 -9.27
C VAL A 147 12.23 14.51 -10.07
N HIS A 148 12.31 13.77 -11.18
CA HIS A 148 13.43 13.83 -12.10
C HIS A 148 13.23 15.01 -13.06
N GLY A 149 14.08 16.03 -12.95
CA GLY A 149 14.03 17.24 -13.78
C GLY A 149 15.35 17.51 -14.51
N GLY A 150 15.30 18.35 -15.54
CA GLY A 150 16.46 18.66 -16.39
C GLY A 150 17.64 19.38 -15.72
N GLY A 151 17.62 19.61 -14.42
CA GLY A 151 18.67 20.27 -13.63
C GLY A 151 19.10 19.50 -12.37
N GLY A 152 18.64 18.27 -12.19
CA GLY A 152 18.89 17.42 -11.03
C GLY A 152 17.60 16.84 -10.44
N ASP A 153 17.75 15.85 -9.59
CA ASP A 153 16.63 15.20 -8.92
C ASP A 153 16.21 16.01 -7.70
N LEU A 154 14.89 16.25 -7.56
CA LEU A 154 14.28 16.91 -6.41
C LEU A 154 13.35 15.94 -5.69
N ALA A 155 13.51 15.82 -4.38
CA ALA A 155 12.57 15.10 -3.55
C ALA A 155 11.46 16.06 -3.08
N ALA A 156 10.20 15.60 -3.16
CA ALA A 156 9.03 16.32 -2.69
C ALA A 156 8.24 15.45 -1.70
N ALA A 157 7.83 16.01 -0.58
CA ALA A 157 7.06 15.38 0.46
C ALA A 157 5.62 15.92 0.52
#